data_a83580ef0b68e21980665be8de03337e
#
_entry.id   a83580ef0b68e21980665be8de03337e
#
_cell.length_a   1.000
_cell.length_b   1.000
_cell.length_c   1.000
_cell.angle_alpha   90.00
_cell.angle_beta   90.00
_cell.angle_gamma   90.00
#
_symmetry.space_group_name_H-M   'P 1'
#
loop_
_entity.id
_entity.type
_entity.pdbx_description
1 polymer ?
#
loop_
_entity_poly.entity_id
_entity_poly.type
_entity_poly.pdbx_seq_one_letter_code
_entity_poly.pdbx_strand_id
1 'polypeptide(L)'
;MNSFVKKIVTVAATAALTLSSAAALAAAPLQLGVPDDGTNLSRGIKLLEAAGFIKVDPAAGYTPEIKDITDYLYNVEVTPVAANTLPSTLGDFAASTINGTYAVPYGLIPSRDALLIEKQDENGENPYVNVIVARTADKDNEVYQKVVEAYQTQ
;
A
#
# COMPACT_ATOMS: atom_id res chain seq x y z
N MET A 1 4.97 4.75 19.83
CA MET A 1 3.98 5.32 18.90
C MET A 1 4.73 6.24 17.94
N ASN A 2 4.75 5.90 16.68
CA ASN A 2 5.55 6.59 15.66
C ASN A 2 5.03 8.03 15.49
N SER A 3 5.93 9.02 15.32
CA SER A 3 5.60 10.45 15.16
C SER A 3 4.60 10.72 14.03
N PHE A 4 4.61 9.87 13.02
CA PHE A 4 3.73 9.87 11.86
C PHE A 4 2.26 9.58 12.23
N VAL A 5 2.03 8.52 12.98
CA VAL A 5 0.68 8.12 13.41
C VAL A 5 0.07 9.18 14.34
N LYS A 6 0.90 9.87 15.15
CA LYS A 6 0.45 11.00 15.98
C LYS A 6 -0.15 12.15 15.16
N LYS A 7 0.35 12.43 13.96
CA LYS A 7 -0.17 13.52 13.12
C LYS A 7 -1.54 13.21 12.52
N ILE A 8 -1.78 11.97 12.09
CA ILE A 8 -3.08 11.55 11.54
C ILE A 8 -4.14 11.50 12.66
N VAL A 9 -3.79 10.96 13.82
CA VAL A 9 -4.72 10.86 14.97
C VAL A 9 -5.02 12.24 15.57
N THR A 10 -4.06 13.20 15.55
CA THR A 10 -4.25 14.54 16.14
C THR A 10 -5.19 15.41 15.29
N VAL A 11 -5.23 15.25 13.98
CA VAL A 11 -6.17 16.00 13.12
C VAL A 11 -7.62 15.55 13.32
N ALA A 12 -7.85 14.27 13.67
CA ALA A 12 -9.18 13.77 14.00
C ALA A 12 -9.68 14.18 15.39
N ALA A 13 -8.78 14.58 16.29
CA ALA A 13 -9.14 14.91 17.70
C ALA A 13 -9.50 16.38 17.94
N THR A 14 -9.29 17.30 16.99
CA THR A 14 -9.51 18.74 17.17
C THR A 14 -10.92 19.22 16.79
N ALA A 15 -11.83 18.35 16.38
CA ALA A 15 -13.18 18.73 15.97
C ALA A 15 -14.30 18.40 17.00
N ALA A 16 -13.97 18.13 18.26
CA ALA A 16 -14.98 17.79 19.26
C ALA A 16 -14.78 18.53 20.59
N LEU A 17 -15.28 19.78 20.66
CA LEU A 17 -15.54 20.47 21.92
C LEU A 17 -16.83 21.28 21.82
N THR A 18 -17.99 20.60 21.89
CA THR A 18 -19.22 21.16 22.47
C THR A 18 -19.90 20.06 23.28
N LEU A 19 -19.95 20.28 24.60
CA LEU A 19 -20.62 19.40 25.55
C LEU A 19 -22.12 19.40 25.31
N SER A 20 -22.68 18.23 25.06
CA SER A 20 -24.04 17.87 25.51
C SER A 20 -24.10 16.35 25.68
N SER A 21 -24.68 15.89 26.79
CA SER A 21 -24.88 14.51 27.21
C SER A 21 -25.20 13.59 26.04
N ALA A 22 -24.27 12.67 25.72
CA ALA A 22 -24.45 11.78 24.60
C ALA A 22 -23.87 10.41 24.93
N ALA A 23 -24.60 9.38 24.54
CA ALA A 23 -23.99 8.15 24.14
C ALA A 23 -22.76 8.51 23.27
N ALA A 24 -21.57 8.00 23.61
CA ALA A 24 -20.39 8.17 22.78
C ALA A 24 -20.73 7.52 21.43
N LEU A 25 -21.06 8.32 20.43
CA LEU A 25 -21.05 7.88 19.03
C LEU A 25 -19.59 7.50 18.78
N ALA A 26 -19.33 6.20 18.72
CA ALA A 26 -18.04 5.73 18.27
C ALA A 26 -17.77 6.41 16.91
N ALA A 27 -16.67 7.16 16.82
CA ALA A 27 -16.32 7.80 15.57
C ALA A 27 -16.21 6.73 14.49
N ALA A 28 -16.75 7.00 13.31
CA ALA A 28 -16.64 6.09 12.18
C ALA A 28 -15.14 5.77 11.93
N PRO A 29 -14.79 4.54 11.52
CA PRO A 29 -13.41 4.18 11.25
C PRO A 29 -12.84 5.04 10.11
N LEU A 30 -11.57 5.43 10.25
CA LEU A 30 -10.82 6.08 9.17
C LEU A 30 -10.58 5.07 8.05
N GLN A 31 -10.98 5.42 6.83
CA GLN A 31 -10.83 4.54 5.68
C GLN A 31 -9.39 4.57 5.16
N LEU A 32 -8.78 3.39 4.96
CA LEU A 32 -7.47 3.22 4.36
C LEU A 32 -7.64 2.51 3.02
N GLY A 33 -7.37 3.22 1.91
CA GLY A 33 -7.48 2.67 0.57
C GLY A 33 -6.30 1.75 0.22
N VAL A 34 -6.58 0.58 -0.35
CA VAL A 34 -5.57 -0.35 -0.88
C VAL A 34 -5.98 -0.82 -2.28
N PRO A 35 -5.03 -1.22 -3.16
CA PRO A 35 -5.38 -1.87 -4.43
C PRO A 35 -6.22 -3.14 -4.23
N ASP A 36 -7.16 -3.41 -5.14
CA ASP A 36 -8.01 -4.60 -5.10
C ASP A 36 -7.46 -5.81 -5.86
N ASP A 37 -6.39 -5.64 -6.63
CA ASP A 37 -5.73 -6.74 -7.34
C ASP A 37 -4.77 -7.52 -6.43
N GLY A 38 -4.71 -8.86 -6.63
CA GLY A 38 -4.09 -9.78 -5.68
C GLY A 38 -2.67 -9.40 -5.22
N THR A 39 -1.75 -9.15 -6.14
CA THR A 39 -0.35 -8.83 -5.79
C THR A 39 -0.23 -7.46 -5.11
N ASN A 40 -0.89 -6.44 -5.64
CA ASN A 40 -0.79 -5.09 -5.09
C ASN A 40 -1.62 -4.93 -3.81
N LEU A 41 -2.71 -5.67 -3.64
CA LEU A 41 -3.43 -5.76 -2.36
C LEU A 41 -2.49 -6.25 -1.26
N SER A 42 -1.79 -7.36 -1.49
CA SER A 42 -0.85 -7.92 -0.52
C SER A 42 0.27 -6.94 -0.14
N ARG A 43 0.84 -6.24 -1.13
CA ARG A 43 1.84 -5.18 -0.91
C ARG A 43 1.26 -4.01 -0.12
N GLY A 44 0.04 -3.59 -0.45
CA GLY A 44 -0.67 -2.53 0.27
C GLY A 44 -0.89 -2.89 1.74
N ILE A 45 -1.35 -4.11 2.03
CA ILE A 45 -1.52 -4.63 3.40
C ILE A 45 -0.18 -4.63 4.15
N LYS A 46 0.91 -5.12 3.52
CA LYS A 46 2.25 -5.10 4.13
C LYS A 46 2.75 -3.68 4.42
N LEU A 47 2.45 -2.72 3.53
CA LEU A 47 2.82 -1.33 3.75
C LEU A 47 2.04 -0.70 4.92
N LEU A 48 0.75 -1.03 5.08
CA LEU A 48 -0.05 -0.61 6.23
C LEU A 48 0.44 -1.24 7.54
N GLU A 49 0.89 -2.50 7.51
CA GLU A 49 1.55 -3.15 8.65
C GLU A 49 2.85 -2.43 9.02
N ALA A 50 3.71 -2.15 8.05
CA ALA A 50 4.96 -1.40 8.25
C ALA A 50 4.71 0.02 8.76
N ALA A 51 3.60 0.64 8.36
CA ALA A 51 3.14 1.93 8.87
C ALA A 51 2.61 1.87 10.32
N GLY A 52 2.29 0.67 10.82
CA GLY A 52 1.80 0.45 12.18
C GLY A 52 0.30 0.68 12.33
N PHE A 53 -0.49 0.53 11.28
CA PHE A 53 -1.95 0.61 11.35
C PHE A 53 -2.61 -0.72 11.71
N ILE A 54 -2.03 -1.82 11.25
CA ILE A 54 -2.56 -3.18 11.38
C ILE A 54 -1.45 -4.15 11.77
N LYS A 55 -1.84 -5.37 12.17
CA LYS A 55 -0.97 -6.54 12.21
C LYS A 55 -1.51 -7.60 11.28
N VAL A 56 -0.62 -8.36 10.70
CA VAL A 56 -0.91 -9.43 9.74
C VAL A 56 -0.42 -10.76 10.30
N ASP A 57 -1.13 -11.85 10.01
CA ASP A 57 -0.67 -13.19 10.36
C ASP A 57 0.67 -13.48 9.65
N PRO A 58 1.76 -13.76 10.37
CA PRO A 58 3.04 -14.11 9.77
C PRO A 58 2.97 -15.30 8.81
N ALA A 59 2.00 -16.21 8.99
CA ALA A 59 1.81 -17.36 8.12
C ALA A 59 1.36 -16.97 6.70
N ALA A 60 0.78 -15.78 6.50
CA ALA A 60 0.41 -15.26 5.18
C ALA A 60 1.63 -14.92 4.30
N GLY A 61 2.81 -14.80 4.87
CA GLY A 61 4.06 -14.54 4.14
C GLY A 61 4.00 -13.28 3.29
N TYR A 62 4.27 -13.42 1.98
CA TYR A 62 4.29 -12.32 1.02
C TYR A 62 2.92 -12.01 0.39
N THR A 63 1.90 -12.85 0.62
CA THR A 63 0.59 -12.74 -0.05
C THR A 63 -0.58 -12.59 0.91
N PRO A 64 -0.52 -11.68 1.91
CA PRO A 64 -1.64 -11.47 2.81
C PRO A 64 -2.86 -10.91 2.07
N GLU A 65 -4.02 -11.35 2.50
CA GLU A 65 -5.34 -10.84 2.14
C GLU A 65 -5.96 -10.10 3.34
N ILE A 66 -7.10 -9.45 3.13
CA ILE A 66 -7.83 -8.76 4.22
C ILE A 66 -8.13 -9.68 5.40
N LYS A 67 -8.45 -10.96 5.13
CA LYS A 67 -8.75 -11.98 6.16
C LYS A 67 -7.55 -12.31 7.06
N ASP A 68 -6.33 -12.02 6.61
CA ASP A 68 -5.09 -12.31 7.33
C ASP A 68 -4.68 -11.14 8.26
N ILE A 69 -5.46 -10.06 8.29
CA ILE A 69 -5.30 -8.97 9.25
C ILE A 69 -5.79 -9.48 10.62
N THR A 70 -4.88 -9.58 11.57
CA THR A 70 -5.18 -10.09 12.92
C THR A 70 -5.58 -9.01 13.90
N ASP A 71 -5.06 -7.79 13.74
CA ASP A 71 -5.36 -6.67 14.62
C ASP A 71 -5.43 -5.36 13.83
N TYR A 72 -6.37 -4.51 14.19
CA TYR A 72 -6.43 -3.10 13.82
C TYR A 72 -5.95 -2.28 15.02
N LEU A 73 -4.79 -1.62 14.91
CA LEU A 73 -4.15 -0.90 16.02
C LEU A 73 -4.78 0.47 16.30
N TYR A 74 -5.66 0.90 15.43
CA TYR A 74 -6.45 2.14 15.51
C TYR A 74 -7.86 1.87 14.98
N ASN A 75 -8.77 2.83 15.17
CA ASN A 75 -10.11 2.77 14.60
C ASN A 75 -10.04 3.08 13.09
N VAL A 76 -9.58 2.11 12.32
CA VAL A 76 -9.40 2.18 10.86
C VAL A 76 -10.08 1.00 10.19
N GLU A 77 -10.41 1.15 8.92
CA GLU A 77 -10.93 0.10 8.04
C GLU A 77 -10.11 0.07 6.75
N VAL A 78 -9.73 -1.12 6.29
CA VAL A 78 -8.98 -1.31 5.05
C VAL A 78 -9.95 -1.59 3.91
N THR A 79 -9.98 -0.71 2.91
CA THR A 79 -10.95 -0.74 1.80
C THR A 79 -10.22 -0.99 0.48
N PRO A 80 -10.42 -2.16 -0.13
CA PRO A 80 -9.90 -2.44 -1.48
C PRO A 80 -10.61 -1.58 -2.53
N VAL A 81 -9.83 -0.98 -3.44
CA VAL A 81 -10.30 -0.11 -4.52
C VAL A 81 -9.45 -0.37 -5.76
N ALA A 82 -10.05 -0.23 -6.94
CA ALA A 82 -9.32 -0.40 -8.19
C ALA A 82 -8.04 0.46 -8.20
N ALA A 83 -6.89 -0.19 -8.43
CA ALA A 83 -5.58 0.44 -8.23
C ALA A 83 -5.38 1.74 -9.05
N ASN A 84 -5.95 1.79 -10.26
CA ASN A 84 -5.88 2.96 -11.14
C ASN A 84 -6.73 4.14 -10.66
N THR A 85 -7.70 3.94 -9.78
CA THR A 85 -8.58 5.00 -9.25
C THR A 85 -8.07 5.60 -7.95
N LEU A 86 -7.21 4.88 -7.21
CA LEU A 86 -6.69 5.33 -5.92
C LEU A 86 -6.09 6.74 -5.91
N PRO A 87 -5.32 7.18 -6.93
CA PRO A 87 -4.81 8.56 -6.94
C PRO A 87 -5.93 9.60 -6.99
N SER A 88 -6.99 9.35 -7.75
CA SER A 88 -8.10 10.31 -7.93
C SER A 88 -9.07 10.31 -6.74
N THR A 89 -9.13 9.22 -5.99
CA THR A 89 -9.99 9.07 -4.80
C THR A 89 -9.24 9.29 -3.48
N LEU A 90 -8.00 9.75 -3.54
CA LEU A 90 -7.18 9.96 -2.34
C LEU A 90 -7.86 10.87 -1.29
N GLY A 91 -8.67 11.82 -1.72
CA GLY A 91 -9.44 12.71 -0.83
C GLY A 91 -10.56 12.02 -0.04
N ASP A 92 -10.97 10.82 -0.45
CA ASP A 92 -12.03 10.04 0.22
C ASP A 92 -11.48 9.14 1.33
N PHE A 93 -10.14 9.02 1.43
CA PHE A 93 -9.45 8.17 2.39
C PHE A 93 -8.59 9.00 3.35
N ALA A 94 -8.40 8.50 4.55
CA ALA A 94 -7.43 9.07 5.50
C ALA A 94 -5.99 8.84 5.02
N ALA A 95 -5.74 7.71 4.35
CA ALA A 95 -4.51 7.40 3.63
C ALA A 95 -4.79 6.30 2.60
N SER A 96 -3.93 6.19 1.57
CA SER A 96 -4.02 5.11 0.59
C SER A 96 -2.64 4.59 0.23
N THR A 97 -2.55 3.29 -0.07
CA THR A 97 -1.35 2.69 -0.66
C THR A 97 -1.49 2.72 -2.18
N ILE A 98 -0.60 3.42 -2.85
CA ILE A 98 -0.71 3.69 -4.29
C ILE A 98 0.56 3.20 -4.99
N ASN A 99 0.40 2.36 -6.01
CA ASN A 99 1.53 1.90 -6.83
C ASN A 99 2.14 3.05 -7.64
N GLY A 100 3.47 3.10 -7.72
CA GLY A 100 4.20 4.13 -8.46
C GLY A 100 3.74 4.29 -9.91
N THR A 101 3.35 3.20 -10.57
CA THR A 101 2.79 3.19 -11.93
C THR A 101 1.55 4.08 -12.09
N TYR A 102 0.74 4.23 -11.04
CA TYR A 102 -0.43 5.10 -11.04
C TYR A 102 -0.18 6.45 -10.36
N ALA A 103 0.68 6.48 -9.33
CA ALA A 103 1.01 7.70 -8.61
C ALA A 103 1.72 8.73 -9.51
N VAL A 104 2.78 8.30 -10.22
CA VAL A 104 3.64 9.19 -11.00
C VAL A 104 2.89 9.87 -12.14
N PRO A 105 2.12 9.17 -13.01
CA PRO A 105 1.33 9.83 -14.04
C PRO A 105 0.26 10.79 -13.50
N TYR A 106 -0.19 10.57 -12.27
CA TYR A 106 -1.14 11.47 -11.58
C TYR A 106 -0.47 12.72 -11.00
N GLY A 107 0.87 12.80 -11.03
CA GLY A 107 1.66 13.91 -10.51
C GLY A 107 2.11 13.75 -9.06
N LEU A 108 1.87 12.59 -8.45
CA LEU A 108 2.37 12.26 -7.12
C LEU A 108 3.81 11.71 -7.23
N ILE A 109 4.75 12.41 -6.60
CA ILE A 109 6.16 12.02 -6.60
C ILE A 109 6.46 11.29 -5.28
N PRO A 110 6.77 9.97 -5.30
CA PRO A 110 6.93 9.18 -4.07
C PRO A 110 7.94 9.79 -3.08
N SER A 111 9.09 10.27 -3.55
CA SER A 111 10.12 10.87 -2.69
C SER A 111 9.71 12.20 -2.03
N ARG A 112 8.68 12.86 -2.54
CA ARG A 112 8.19 14.15 -2.01
C ARG A 112 6.86 14.00 -1.27
N ASP A 113 5.93 13.23 -1.82
CA ASP A 113 4.53 13.21 -1.43
C ASP A 113 4.15 12.00 -0.58
N ALA A 114 4.94 10.91 -0.64
CA ALA A 114 4.66 9.73 0.16
C ALA A 114 5.06 9.93 1.63
N LEU A 115 4.21 9.43 2.51
CA LEU A 115 4.45 9.41 3.95
C LEU A 115 5.32 8.22 4.37
N LEU A 116 5.24 7.14 3.61
CA LEU A 116 6.04 5.93 3.74
C LEU A 116 6.21 5.31 2.35
N ILE A 117 7.42 4.87 2.04
CA ILE A 117 7.72 4.15 0.80
C ILE A 117 8.01 2.70 1.17
N GLU A 118 7.48 1.77 0.37
CA GLU A 118 7.78 0.35 0.49
C GLU A 118 9.30 0.14 0.41
N LYS A 119 9.85 -0.51 1.44
CA LYS A 119 11.27 -0.88 1.43
C LYS A 119 11.44 -2.19 0.68
N GLN A 120 12.47 -2.25 -0.15
CA GLN A 120 12.95 -3.53 -0.65
C GLN A 120 13.57 -4.32 0.51
N ASP A 121 13.38 -5.64 0.52
CA ASP A 121 14.02 -6.49 1.52
C ASP A 121 15.54 -6.37 1.36
N GLU A 122 16.22 -5.97 2.44
CA GLU A 122 17.67 -5.79 2.46
C GLU A 122 18.42 -7.12 2.27
N ASN A 123 17.74 -8.26 2.45
CA ASN A 123 18.29 -9.61 2.26
C ASN A 123 18.26 -10.08 0.79
N GLY A 124 17.81 -9.25 -0.15
CA GLY A 124 17.85 -9.53 -1.59
C GLY A 124 16.74 -10.42 -2.13
N GLU A 125 15.84 -10.91 -1.28
CA GLU A 125 14.65 -11.64 -1.70
C GLU A 125 13.48 -10.66 -1.91
N ASN A 126 13.41 -10.08 -3.10
CA ASN A 126 12.24 -9.28 -3.47
C ASN A 126 11.30 -10.11 -4.36
N PRO A 127 10.19 -10.64 -3.83
CA PRO A 127 9.25 -11.45 -4.59
C PRO A 127 8.48 -10.64 -5.65
N TYR A 128 8.60 -9.32 -5.64
CA TYR A 128 7.88 -8.41 -6.54
C TYR A 128 8.74 -7.90 -7.70
N VAL A 129 9.94 -8.47 -7.90
CA VAL A 129 10.78 -8.16 -9.06
C VAL A 129 10.10 -8.65 -10.34
N ASN A 130 9.90 -7.75 -11.29
CA ASN A 130 9.45 -8.12 -12.62
C ASN A 130 10.59 -8.79 -13.40
N VAL A 131 10.28 -9.88 -14.07
CA VAL A 131 11.26 -10.67 -14.82
C VAL A 131 10.78 -10.93 -16.23
N ILE A 132 11.70 -11.02 -17.19
CA ILE A 132 11.44 -11.52 -18.53
C ILE A 132 11.82 -12.99 -18.54
N VAL A 133 10.86 -13.88 -18.85
CA VAL A 133 11.06 -15.33 -18.82
C VAL A 133 10.86 -15.90 -20.21
N ALA A 134 11.72 -16.82 -20.61
CA ALA A 134 11.58 -17.62 -21.84
C ALA A 134 11.62 -19.11 -21.50
N ARG A 135 11.08 -19.95 -22.39
CA ARG A 135 11.27 -21.40 -22.30
C ARG A 135 12.75 -21.72 -22.40
N THR A 136 13.22 -22.72 -21.69
CA THR A 136 14.64 -23.11 -21.71
C THR A 136 15.16 -23.40 -23.12
N ALA A 137 14.32 -23.97 -23.99
CA ALA A 137 14.67 -24.22 -25.39
C ALA A 137 14.86 -22.96 -26.25
N ASP A 138 14.29 -21.83 -25.81
CA ASP A 138 14.28 -20.55 -26.55
C ASP A 138 15.19 -19.49 -25.90
N LYS A 139 15.90 -19.84 -24.84
CA LYS A 139 16.72 -18.86 -24.06
C LYS A 139 17.76 -18.14 -24.90
N ASP A 140 18.29 -18.80 -25.93
CA ASP A 140 19.32 -18.27 -26.83
C ASP A 140 18.76 -17.66 -28.13
N ASN A 141 17.42 -17.46 -28.20
CA ASN A 141 16.77 -16.84 -29.35
C ASN A 141 17.19 -15.36 -29.46
N GLU A 142 17.78 -14.99 -30.60
CA GLU A 142 18.32 -13.64 -30.83
C GLU A 142 17.26 -12.53 -30.69
N VAL A 143 16.01 -12.82 -31.06
CA VAL A 143 14.92 -11.84 -30.92
C VAL A 143 14.63 -11.57 -29.44
N TYR A 144 14.61 -12.63 -28.62
CA TYR A 144 14.38 -12.48 -27.17
C TYR A 144 15.54 -11.77 -26.47
N GLN A 145 16.77 -12.03 -26.89
CA GLN A 145 17.94 -11.31 -26.40
C GLN A 145 17.83 -9.80 -26.70
N LYS A 146 17.43 -9.41 -27.90
CA LYS A 146 17.21 -8.00 -28.25
C LYS A 146 16.11 -7.34 -27.42
N VAL A 147 15.05 -8.07 -27.06
CA VAL A 147 14.00 -7.56 -26.16
C VAL A 147 14.58 -7.28 -24.77
N VAL A 148 15.39 -8.20 -24.24
CA VAL A 148 16.03 -8.03 -22.93
C VAL A 148 16.99 -6.82 -22.96
N GLU A 149 17.84 -6.73 -23.99
CA GLU A 149 18.75 -5.59 -24.17
C GLU A 149 17.99 -4.26 -24.19
N ALA A 150 16.92 -4.17 -24.99
CA ALA A 150 16.11 -2.95 -25.09
C ALA A 150 15.45 -2.57 -23.76
N TYR A 151 15.04 -3.56 -22.96
CA TYR A 151 14.44 -3.32 -21.63
C TYR A 151 15.47 -2.84 -20.58
N GLN A 152 16.70 -3.30 -20.67
CA GLN A 152 17.76 -2.97 -19.71
C GLN A 152 18.46 -1.62 -19.99
N THR A 153 18.18 -0.98 -21.10
CA THR A 153 18.80 0.30 -21.48
C THR A 153 18.03 1.55 -21.02
N GLN A 154 16.98 1.40 -20.23
CA GLN A 154 16.16 2.52 -19.73
C GLN A 154 16.56 2.96 -18.33
#